data_06781cb2e7edab11aa2a188d8fdbfdc9
#
_entry.id   06781cb2e7edab11aa2a188d8fdbfdc9
#
_cell.length_a   1.000
_cell.length_b   1.000
_cell.length_c   1.000
_cell.angle_alpha   90.00
_cell.angle_beta   90.00
_cell.angle_gamma   90.00
#
_symmetry.space_group_name_H-M   'P 1'
#
loop_
_entity.id
_entity.type
_entity.pdbx_description
1 polymer ?
#
loop_
_entity_poly.entity_id
_entity_poly.type
_entity_poly.pdbx_seq_one_letter_code
_entity_poly.pdbx_strand_id
1 'polypeptide(L)'
;PGDTDYFKFKAKKGESFRFRVYANSIGSPVDPVLYIYDSSMKSVGSNDDADGTKDSRVDFKAPEDGDYFVRVRDMLKNGGPNFIYRIETEPRSPSIDVTMPEMLRRELQYRKQFNVPRGGYYAMVVNTSRRNFSGDLVFDLPSLPQGVTWESGTIPSSVSQFPILLKAASDAPIAGGMYDLL
;
A
#
# COMPACT_ATOMS: atom_id res chain seq x y z
N PRO A 1 -11.74 -32.11 -20.92
CA PRO A 1 -10.78 -32.43 -19.87
C PRO A 1 -9.71 -31.35 -19.87
N GLY A 2 -9.58 -30.64 -18.74
CA GLY A 2 -8.54 -29.66 -18.50
C GLY A 2 -8.79 -28.31 -19.15
N ASP A 3 -9.78 -27.56 -18.65
CA ASP A 3 -9.99 -26.18 -19.07
C ASP A 3 -8.87 -25.28 -18.52
N THR A 4 -8.39 -24.36 -19.36
CA THR A 4 -7.29 -23.48 -19.01
C THR A 4 -7.49 -22.15 -19.74
N ASP A 5 -7.71 -21.10 -18.98
CA ASP A 5 -7.98 -19.77 -19.53
C ASP A 5 -6.75 -18.88 -19.45
N TYR A 6 -6.57 -18.08 -20.51
CA TYR A 6 -5.51 -17.08 -20.60
C TYR A 6 -6.10 -15.71 -20.85
N PHE A 7 -5.66 -14.75 -20.03
CA PHE A 7 -6.05 -13.34 -20.14
C PHE A 7 -4.80 -12.50 -20.36
N LYS A 8 -4.76 -11.74 -21.45
CA LYS A 8 -3.66 -10.86 -21.79
C LYS A 8 -3.85 -9.49 -21.15
N PHE A 9 -2.79 -8.94 -20.58
CA PHE A 9 -2.75 -7.55 -20.10
C PHE A 9 -1.42 -6.89 -20.44
N LYS A 10 -1.38 -5.56 -20.43
CA LYS A 10 -0.16 -4.78 -20.59
C LYS A 10 0.25 -4.17 -19.26
N ALA A 11 1.54 -4.10 -19.01
CA ALA A 11 2.09 -3.41 -17.86
C ALA A 11 3.37 -2.67 -18.23
N LYS A 12 3.60 -1.54 -17.58
CA LYS A 12 4.87 -0.81 -17.61
C LYS A 12 5.77 -1.27 -16.48
N LYS A 13 7.07 -1.16 -16.68
CA LYS A 13 8.06 -1.45 -15.66
C LYS A 13 7.74 -0.77 -14.34
N GLY A 14 7.69 -1.56 -13.27
CA GLY A 14 7.40 -1.07 -11.93
C GLY A 14 5.92 -0.99 -11.57
N GLU A 15 5.00 -1.07 -12.53
CA GLU A 15 3.57 -1.19 -12.22
C GLU A 15 3.29 -2.47 -11.44
N SER A 16 2.42 -2.35 -10.46
CA SER A 16 2.08 -3.46 -9.57
C SER A 16 0.58 -3.72 -9.62
N PHE A 17 0.24 -5.00 -9.67
CA PHE A 17 -1.14 -5.48 -9.73
C PHE A 17 -1.34 -6.60 -8.71
N ARG A 18 -2.54 -6.69 -8.19
CA ARG A 18 -3.03 -7.87 -7.49
C ARG A 18 -4.05 -8.57 -8.39
N PHE A 19 -3.80 -9.84 -8.64
CA PHE A 19 -4.76 -10.72 -9.29
C PHE A 19 -5.32 -11.66 -8.23
N ARG A 20 -6.64 -11.78 -8.18
CA ARG A 20 -7.33 -12.70 -7.28
C ARG A 20 -8.38 -13.48 -8.06
N VAL A 21 -8.42 -14.78 -7.85
CA VAL A 21 -9.44 -15.67 -8.38
C VAL A 21 -10.39 -16.01 -7.24
N TYR A 22 -11.68 -15.82 -7.47
CA TYR A 22 -12.76 -16.23 -6.58
C TYR A 22 -13.47 -17.43 -7.21
N ALA A 23 -13.31 -18.58 -6.61
CA ALA A 23 -13.94 -19.83 -7.01
C ALA A 23 -14.54 -20.54 -5.80
N ASN A 24 -13.73 -20.99 -4.86
CA ASN A 24 -14.19 -21.64 -3.64
C ASN A 24 -15.09 -20.71 -2.80
N SER A 25 -14.75 -19.44 -2.68
CA SER A 25 -15.55 -18.43 -1.94
C SER A 25 -16.91 -18.14 -2.56
N ILE A 26 -17.13 -18.46 -3.83
CA ILE A 26 -18.44 -18.34 -4.50
C ILE A 26 -19.15 -19.69 -4.68
N GLY A 27 -18.64 -20.76 -4.03
CA GLY A 27 -19.26 -22.08 -4.05
C GLY A 27 -18.98 -22.92 -5.29
N SER A 28 -17.97 -22.53 -6.10
CA SER A 28 -17.52 -23.31 -7.25
C SER A 28 -16.69 -24.52 -6.81
N PRO A 29 -16.74 -25.66 -7.53
CA PRO A 29 -15.88 -26.81 -7.30
C PRO A 29 -14.43 -26.60 -7.79
N VAL A 30 -14.13 -25.46 -8.43
CA VAL A 30 -12.78 -25.13 -8.93
C VAL A 30 -11.82 -24.93 -7.76
N ASP A 31 -10.67 -25.58 -7.85
CA ASP A 31 -9.48 -25.35 -7.03
C ASP A 31 -8.47 -24.57 -7.91
N PRO A 32 -8.50 -23.21 -7.92
CA PRO A 32 -7.85 -22.45 -8.95
C PRO A 32 -6.35 -22.34 -8.72
N VAL A 33 -5.55 -22.59 -9.76
CA VAL A 33 -4.12 -22.28 -9.81
C VAL A 33 -3.92 -21.10 -10.75
N LEU A 34 -3.38 -20.02 -10.20
CA LEU A 34 -3.12 -18.76 -10.89
C LEU A 34 -1.64 -18.65 -11.25
N TYR A 35 -1.35 -18.36 -12.51
CA TYR A 35 0.00 -18.07 -13.00
C TYR A 35 0.03 -16.72 -13.73
N ILE A 36 1.15 -16.03 -13.62
CA ILE A 36 1.49 -14.88 -14.47
C ILE A 36 2.68 -15.27 -15.34
N TYR A 37 2.57 -15.02 -16.63
CA TYR A 37 3.63 -15.27 -17.61
C TYR A 37 4.04 -13.96 -18.28
N ASP A 38 5.31 -13.85 -18.65
CA ASP A 38 5.81 -12.83 -19.55
C ASP A 38 5.50 -13.14 -21.02
N SER A 39 5.93 -12.27 -21.92
CA SER A 39 5.73 -12.43 -23.38
C SER A 39 6.43 -13.66 -23.97
N SER A 40 7.43 -14.20 -23.30
CA SER A 40 8.14 -15.45 -23.67
C SER A 40 7.50 -16.70 -23.08
N MET A 41 6.37 -16.56 -22.40
CA MET A 41 5.68 -17.64 -21.67
C MET A 41 6.49 -18.21 -20.50
N LYS A 42 7.42 -17.44 -19.95
CA LYS A 42 8.10 -17.78 -18.72
C LYS A 42 7.24 -17.35 -17.53
N SER A 43 7.06 -18.23 -16.55
CA SER A 43 6.31 -17.91 -15.32
C SER A 43 7.08 -16.88 -14.48
N VAL A 44 6.42 -15.79 -14.16
CA VAL A 44 6.93 -14.68 -13.34
C VAL A 44 6.15 -14.51 -12.02
N GLY A 45 5.16 -15.36 -11.78
CA GLY A 45 4.40 -15.43 -10.53
C GLY A 45 3.38 -16.55 -10.57
N SER A 46 3.10 -17.17 -9.43
CA SER A 46 2.06 -18.20 -9.30
C SER A 46 1.61 -18.35 -7.85
N ASN A 47 0.38 -18.83 -7.68
CA ASN A 47 -0.19 -19.20 -6.39
C ASN A 47 -1.37 -20.16 -6.62
N ASP A 48 -1.62 -21.05 -5.66
CA ASP A 48 -2.75 -21.98 -5.67
C ASP A 48 -3.72 -21.75 -4.52
N ASP A 49 -3.22 -21.28 -3.37
CA ASP A 49 -4.02 -21.01 -2.18
C ASP A 49 -3.67 -19.65 -1.58
N ALA A 50 -4.66 -18.89 -1.11
CA ALA A 50 -4.45 -17.64 -0.42
C ALA A 50 -5.45 -17.42 0.72
N ASP A 51 -5.02 -16.67 1.73
CA ASP A 51 -5.84 -16.25 2.86
C ASP A 51 -6.56 -17.40 3.60
N GLY A 52 -5.97 -18.62 3.60
CA GLY A 52 -6.54 -19.81 4.22
C GLY A 52 -7.73 -20.41 3.44
N THR A 53 -7.88 -20.04 2.18
CA THR A 53 -8.87 -20.58 1.25
C THR A 53 -8.18 -21.19 0.03
N LYS A 54 -8.94 -21.94 -0.76
CA LYS A 54 -8.46 -22.47 -2.05
C LYS A 54 -8.43 -21.42 -3.17
N ASP A 55 -8.90 -20.21 -2.91
CA ASP A 55 -8.84 -19.12 -3.88
C ASP A 55 -7.42 -18.59 -4.03
N SER A 56 -6.94 -18.47 -5.27
CA SER A 56 -5.59 -18.03 -5.57
C SER A 56 -5.44 -16.51 -5.59
N ARG A 57 -4.28 -16.00 -5.15
CA ARG A 57 -3.93 -14.58 -5.25
C ARG A 57 -2.45 -14.40 -5.58
N VAL A 58 -2.15 -13.57 -6.58
CA VAL A 58 -0.79 -13.19 -6.94
C VAL A 58 -0.64 -11.68 -6.89
N ASP A 59 0.34 -11.20 -6.14
CA ASP A 59 0.84 -9.84 -6.22
C ASP A 59 1.99 -9.83 -7.23
N PHE A 60 1.82 -9.09 -8.32
CA PHE A 60 2.75 -9.03 -9.44
C PHE A 60 3.28 -7.61 -9.59
N LYS A 61 4.59 -7.47 -9.77
CA LYS A 61 5.23 -6.22 -10.17
C LYS A 61 5.95 -6.44 -11.49
N ALA A 62 5.59 -5.65 -12.51
CA ALA A 62 6.16 -5.79 -13.84
C ALA A 62 7.67 -5.45 -13.83
N PRO A 63 8.56 -6.37 -14.22
CA PRO A 63 9.99 -6.14 -14.28
C PRO A 63 10.40 -5.25 -15.45
N GLU A 64 9.59 -5.21 -16.52
CA GLU A 64 9.81 -4.44 -17.74
C GLU A 64 8.48 -4.08 -18.41
N ASP A 65 8.53 -3.18 -19.40
CA ASP A 65 7.35 -2.85 -20.22
C ASP A 65 7.02 -4.05 -21.12
N GLY A 66 5.75 -4.45 -21.15
CA GLY A 66 5.39 -5.55 -22.04
C GLY A 66 3.99 -6.10 -21.90
N ASP A 67 3.75 -7.13 -22.69
CA ASP A 67 2.56 -7.96 -22.61
C ASP A 67 2.79 -9.11 -21.62
N TYR A 68 1.80 -9.34 -20.79
CA TYR A 68 1.78 -10.41 -19.80
C TYR A 68 0.49 -11.23 -19.94
N PHE A 69 0.52 -12.44 -19.40
CA PHE A 69 -0.61 -13.35 -19.48
C PHE A 69 -0.93 -13.91 -18.11
N VAL A 70 -2.19 -13.75 -17.68
CA VAL A 70 -2.73 -14.45 -16.52
C VAL A 70 -3.30 -15.78 -17.00
N ARG A 71 -2.90 -16.88 -16.38
CA ARG A 71 -3.48 -18.21 -16.63
C ARG A 71 -4.18 -18.69 -15.38
N VAL A 72 -5.42 -19.15 -15.56
CA VAL A 72 -6.20 -19.84 -14.54
C VAL A 72 -6.53 -21.25 -15.00
N ARG A 73 -6.36 -22.21 -14.12
CA ARG A 73 -6.79 -23.60 -14.33
C ARG A 73 -7.23 -24.23 -13.00
N ASP A 74 -8.00 -25.26 -13.07
CA ASP A 74 -8.24 -26.12 -11.91
C ASP A 74 -6.99 -26.93 -11.54
N MET A 75 -6.73 -27.16 -10.25
CA MET A 75 -5.57 -27.90 -9.74
C MET A 75 -5.53 -29.32 -10.32
N LEU A 76 -6.66 -30.01 -10.35
CA LEU A 76 -6.80 -31.37 -10.84
C LEU A 76 -7.08 -31.43 -12.34
N LYS A 77 -7.07 -30.28 -13.04
CA LYS A 77 -7.39 -30.18 -14.48
C LYS A 77 -8.80 -30.66 -14.83
N ASN A 78 -9.73 -30.49 -13.92
CA ASN A 78 -11.15 -30.68 -14.20
C ASN A 78 -11.70 -29.46 -14.96
N GLY A 79 -12.89 -29.61 -15.52
CA GLY A 79 -13.63 -28.55 -16.21
C GLY A 79 -15.07 -28.97 -16.44
N GLY A 80 -15.90 -28.01 -16.77
CA GLY A 80 -17.32 -28.25 -17.05
C GLY A 80 -18.19 -27.03 -16.71
N PRO A 81 -19.49 -27.10 -16.99
CA PRO A 81 -20.39 -25.96 -16.88
C PRO A 81 -20.52 -25.39 -15.46
N ASN A 82 -20.18 -26.17 -14.43
CA ASN A 82 -20.24 -25.74 -13.04
C ASN A 82 -18.88 -25.27 -12.51
N PHE A 83 -17.82 -25.35 -13.32
CA PHE A 83 -16.46 -24.91 -12.98
C PHE A 83 -16.32 -23.41 -13.30
N ILE A 84 -17.02 -22.58 -12.55
CA ILE A 84 -17.05 -21.13 -12.73
C ILE A 84 -16.09 -20.45 -11.76
N TYR A 85 -15.53 -19.32 -12.16
CA TYR A 85 -14.74 -18.47 -11.30
C TYR A 85 -14.85 -17.00 -11.74
N ARG A 86 -14.45 -16.10 -10.87
CA ARG A 86 -14.28 -14.67 -11.15
C ARG A 86 -12.83 -14.29 -10.90
N ILE A 87 -12.22 -13.60 -11.84
CA ILE A 87 -10.92 -12.99 -11.66
C ILE A 87 -11.07 -11.49 -11.45
N GLU A 88 -10.39 -10.96 -10.43
CA GLU A 88 -10.27 -9.54 -10.19
C GLU A 88 -8.82 -9.09 -10.36
N THR A 89 -8.66 -7.91 -10.93
CA THR A 89 -7.35 -7.27 -11.09
C THR A 89 -7.41 -5.89 -10.47
N GLU A 90 -6.57 -5.66 -9.48
CA GLU A 90 -6.45 -4.39 -8.78
C GLU A 90 -5.07 -3.78 -9.03
N PRO A 91 -4.97 -2.55 -9.57
CA PRO A 91 -3.71 -1.83 -9.59
C PRO A 91 -3.29 -1.50 -8.15
N ARG A 92 -2.02 -1.75 -7.82
CA ARG A 92 -1.46 -1.46 -6.51
C ARG A 92 -0.65 -0.17 -6.57
N SER A 93 -1.32 0.95 -6.38
CA SER A 93 -0.64 2.24 -6.31
C SER A 93 0.22 2.36 -5.04
N PRO A 94 1.35 3.07 -5.11
CA PRO A 94 2.10 3.48 -3.93
C PRO A 94 1.18 4.28 -2.98
N SER A 95 1.25 3.98 -1.71
CA SER A 95 0.54 4.74 -0.68
C SER A 95 1.32 4.78 0.62
N ILE A 96 1.05 5.78 1.42
CA ILE A 96 1.62 5.96 2.73
C ILE A 96 0.51 6.18 3.75
N ASP A 97 0.58 5.47 4.86
CA ASP A 97 -0.23 5.79 6.03
C ASP A 97 0.65 6.54 7.02
N VAL A 98 0.15 7.66 7.50
CA VAL A 98 0.81 8.48 8.52
C VAL A 98 -0.06 8.50 9.76
N THR A 99 0.51 8.09 10.89
CA THR A 99 -0.21 8.03 12.16
C THR A 99 0.62 8.62 13.29
N MET A 100 -0.04 9.15 14.29
CA MET A 100 0.62 9.54 15.53
C MET A 100 0.49 8.39 16.52
N PRO A 101 1.56 8.04 17.28
CA PRO A 101 1.48 7.04 18.32
C PRO A 101 0.38 7.41 19.34
N GLU A 102 -0.42 6.43 19.72
CA GLU A 102 -1.37 6.62 20.80
C GLU A 102 -0.61 6.76 22.13
N MET A 103 -0.90 7.81 22.87
CA MET A 103 -0.37 7.94 24.23
C MET A 103 -1.21 7.10 25.19
N LEU A 104 -0.56 6.29 25.99
CA LEU A 104 -1.17 5.34 26.94
C LEU A 104 -1.96 6.02 28.09
N ARG A 105 -1.97 7.33 28.20
CA ARG A 105 -2.73 8.09 29.21
C ARG A 105 -4.07 8.54 28.65
N ARG A 106 -5.16 8.09 29.26
CA ARG A 106 -6.56 8.34 28.86
C ARG A 106 -6.90 9.80 28.50
N GLU A 107 -6.27 10.75 29.12
CA GLU A 107 -6.58 12.18 28.93
C GLU A 107 -5.98 12.80 27.69
N LEU A 108 -5.02 12.14 27.04
CA LEU A 108 -4.29 12.65 25.87
C LEU A 108 -4.58 11.89 24.59
N GLN A 109 -5.31 10.77 24.65
CA GLN A 109 -5.57 9.90 23.50
C GLN A 109 -6.32 10.57 22.33
N TYR A 110 -7.08 11.59 22.60
CA TYR A 110 -7.90 12.26 21.58
C TYR A 110 -7.42 13.66 21.20
N ARG A 111 -6.38 14.16 21.85
CA ARG A 111 -5.86 15.50 21.58
C ARG A 111 -4.73 15.43 20.55
N LYS A 112 -5.07 15.71 19.31
CA LYS A 112 -4.09 15.96 18.23
C LYS A 112 -3.76 17.45 18.12
N GLN A 113 -3.64 18.11 19.28
CA GLN A 113 -3.32 19.53 19.38
C GLN A 113 -1.89 19.70 19.89
N PHE A 114 -1.10 20.47 19.16
CA PHE A 114 0.29 20.75 19.46
C PHE A 114 0.43 22.23 19.84
N ASN A 115 0.82 22.49 21.07
CA ASN A 115 1.06 23.85 21.56
C ASN A 115 2.55 24.13 21.47
N VAL A 116 2.94 24.99 20.52
CA VAL A 116 4.33 25.42 20.33
C VAL A 116 4.53 26.74 21.09
N PRO A 117 5.33 26.78 22.17
CA PRO A 117 5.56 27.99 22.92
C PRO A 117 6.40 29.02 22.11
N ARG A 118 6.16 30.30 22.28
CA ARG A 118 6.98 31.36 21.70
C ARG A 118 8.45 31.19 22.10
N GLY A 119 9.35 31.33 21.15
CA GLY A 119 10.79 31.12 21.35
C GLY A 119 11.20 29.68 21.71
N GLY A 120 10.28 28.72 21.58
CA GLY A 120 10.47 27.36 21.97
C GLY A 120 10.20 26.35 20.86
N TYR A 121 10.18 25.10 21.25
CA TYR A 121 10.02 23.96 20.36
C TYR A 121 8.92 23.02 20.86
N TYR A 122 8.34 22.31 19.92
CA TYR A 122 7.50 21.14 20.21
C TYR A 122 7.92 20.00 19.28
N ALA A 123 8.25 18.87 19.84
CA ALA A 123 8.56 17.66 19.08
C ALA A 123 7.39 16.68 19.15
N MET A 124 6.98 16.17 18.02
CA MET A 124 6.03 15.06 17.93
C MET A 124 6.64 13.88 17.20
N VAL A 125 6.24 12.67 17.61
CA VAL A 125 6.64 11.45 16.93
C VAL A 125 5.55 11.06 15.95
N VAL A 126 5.95 10.66 14.76
CA VAL A 126 5.07 10.22 13.68
C VAL A 126 5.47 8.82 13.26
N ASN A 127 4.49 7.96 13.03
CA ASN A 127 4.67 6.65 12.44
C ASN A 127 4.26 6.69 10.97
N THR A 128 5.01 5.98 10.12
CA THR A 128 4.68 5.80 8.72
C THR A 128 4.66 4.33 8.34
N SER A 129 3.71 3.96 7.51
CA SER A 129 3.65 2.66 6.86
C SER A 129 3.60 2.85 5.35
N ARG A 130 4.65 2.39 4.66
CA ARG A 130 4.75 2.44 3.20
C ARG A 130 4.09 1.22 2.59
N ARG A 131 3.28 1.43 1.56
CA ARG A 131 2.65 0.34 0.80
C ARG A 131 3.02 0.46 -0.67
N ASN A 132 3.46 -0.65 -1.24
CA ASN A 132 3.79 -0.81 -2.67
C ASN A 132 4.94 0.07 -3.18
N PHE A 133 5.74 0.62 -2.29
CA PHE A 133 7.00 1.29 -2.63
C PHE A 133 8.02 1.19 -1.49
N SER A 134 9.29 1.35 -1.86
CA SER A 134 10.40 1.45 -0.93
C SER A 134 11.25 2.65 -1.36
N GLY A 135 11.14 3.74 -0.66
CA GLY A 135 11.90 4.96 -0.94
C GLY A 135 11.96 5.83 0.28
N ASP A 136 12.88 6.77 0.25
CA ASP A 136 12.97 7.79 1.27
C ASP A 136 11.76 8.72 1.15
N LEU A 137 11.34 9.28 2.29
CA LEU A 137 10.22 10.21 2.35
C LEU A 137 10.75 11.59 2.71
N VAL A 138 10.17 12.58 2.09
CA VAL A 138 10.28 13.98 2.48
C VAL A 138 8.86 14.45 2.71
N PHE A 139 8.59 14.97 3.90
CA PHE A 139 7.30 15.56 4.22
C PHE A 139 7.35 17.06 4.05
N ASP A 140 6.22 17.64 3.74
CA ASP A 140 6.01 19.07 3.74
C ASP A 140 4.83 19.46 4.65
N LEU A 141 4.92 20.61 5.29
CA LEU A 141 3.89 21.15 6.15
C LEU A 141 3.62 22.61 5.67
N PRO A 142 2.88 22.75 4.58
CA PRO A 142 2.67 24.07 3.98
C PRO A 142 1.80 24.96 4.87
N SER A 143 1.98 26.25 4.70
CA SER A 143 1.09 27.26 5.27
C SER A 143 1.05 27.36 6.81
N LEU A 144 2.15 27.03 7.48
CA LEU A 144 2.26 27.23 8.93
C LEU A 144 2.01 28.68 9.33
N PRO A 145 1.59 28.95 10.58
CA PRO A 145 1.44 30.31 11.10
C PRO A 145 2.73 31.10 10.98
N GLN A 146 2.58 32.44 10.83
CA GLN A 146 3.73 33.32 10.78
C GLN A 146 4.67 33.12 11.98
N GLY A 147 5.97 32.99 11.70
CA GLY A 147 6.98 32.77 12.73
C GLY A 147 7.07 31.33 13.24
N VAL A 148 6.33 30.40 12.65
CA VAL A 148 6.46 28.96 12.95
C VAL A 148 7.14 28.26 11.80
N THR A 149 8.14 27.46 12.11
CA THR A 149 8.86 26.59 11.17
C THR A 149 8.82 25.14 11.62
N TRP A 150 9.13 24.22 10.73
CA TRP A 150 9.19 22.81 11.05
C TRP A 150 10.40 22.13 10.41
N GLU A 151 10.80 21.00 10.98
CA GLU A 151 11.92 20.19 10.51
C GLU A 151 11.59 18.71 10.72
N SER A 152 11.81 17.88 9.70
CA SER A 152 11.76 16.40 9.81
C SER A 152 12.96 15.72 9.15
N GLY A 153 13.65 16.43 8.23
CA GLY A 153 14.68 15.84 7.39
C GLY A 153 14.11 14.81 6.39
N THR A 154 15.03 14.14 5.69
CA THR A 154 14.70 13.00 4.84
C THR A 154 14.58 11.75 5.71
N ILE A 155 13.48 11.00 5.55
CA ILE A 155 13.18 9.79 6.31
C ILE A 155 13.57 8.57 5.48
N PRO A 156 14.66 7.86 5.81
CA PRO A 156 15.09 6.68 5.08
C PRO A 156 14.02 5.59 5.02
N SER A 157 14.09 4.76 3.98
CA SER A 157 13.13 3.66 3.79
C SER A 157 13.08 2.66 4.95
N SER A 158 14.17 2.53 5.70
CA SER A 158 14.29 1.67 6.89
C SER A 158 13.66 2.26 8.14
N VAL A 159 13.26 3.55 8.13
CA VAL A 159 12.73 4.25 9.28
C VAL A 159 11.21 4.36 9.14
N SER A 160 10.48 3.84 10.13
CA SER A 160 9.03 3.90 10.21
C SER A 160 8.51 4.83 11.30
N GLN A 161 9.38 5.29 12.20
CA GLN A 161 9.04 6.20 13.28
C GLN A 161 10.10 7.31 13.37
N PHE A 162 9.69 8.57 13.36
CA PHE A 162 10.61 9.71 13.35
C PHE A 162 9.99 10.93 14.03
N PRO A 163 10.80 11.85 14.57
CA PRO A 163 10.32 13.09 15.12
C PRO A 163 10.07 14.15 14.04
N ILE A 164 9.04 14.95 14.24
CA ILE A 164 8.83 16.25 13.60
C ILE A 164 9.05 17.32 14.66
N LEU A 165 9.87 18.31 14.36
CA LEU A 165 10.16 19.41 15.26
C LEU A 165 9.48 20.69 14.76
N LEU A 166 8.59 21.25 15.56
CA LEU A 166 7.99 22.55 15.35
C LEU A 166 8.72 23.59 16.19
N LYS A 167 9.07 24.73 15.61
CA LYS A 167 9.76 25.83 16.27
C LYS A 167 8.98 27.12 16.07
N ALA A 168 8.72 27.85 17.15
CA ALA A 168 8.14 29.18 17.06
C ALA A 168 9.17 30.25 17.41
N ALA A 169 9.23 31.32 16.61
CA ALA A 169 10.03 32.49 16.91
C ALA A 169 9.55 33.20 18.21
N SER A 170 10.44 33.90 18.88
CA SER A 170 10.10 34.60 20.15
C SER A 170 9.05 35.70 20.00
N ASP A 171 8.93 36.27 18.80
CA ASP A 171 7.98 37.30 18.40
C ASP A 171 6.80 36.75 17.58
N ALA A 172 6.69 35.43 17.40
CA ALA A 172 5.59 34.81 16.66
C ALA A 172 4.23 35.27 17.22
N PRO A 173 3.26 35.69 16.39
CA PRO A 173 1.92 36.05 16.87
C PRO A 173 1.23 34.80 17.47
N ILE A 174 0.27 35.05 18.39
CA ILE A 174 -0.61 33.97 18.87
C ILE A 174 -1.53 33.61 17.71
N ALA A 175 -1.43 32.38 17.25
CA ALA A 175 -2.19 31.86 16.12
C ALA A 175 -2.50 30.38 16.33
N GLY A 176 -3.44 29.83 15.57
CA GLY A 176 -3.78 28.44 15.53
C GLY A 176 -4.43 28.10 14.21
N GLY A 177 -4.42 26.82 13.84
CA GLY A 177 -5.02 26.33 12.61
C GLY A 177 -5.00 24.82 12.55
N MET A 178 -5.56 24.30 11.48
CA MET A 178 -5.45 22.90 11.08
C MET A 178 -4.56 22.84 9.85
N TYR A 179 -3.61 21.91 9.84
CA TYR A 179 -2.59 21.81 8.81
C TYR A 179 -2.48 20.36 8.37
N ASP A 180 -2.40 20.16 7.06
CA ASP A 180 -2.18 18.85 6.48
C ASP A 180 -0.68 18.59 6.34
N LEU A 181 -0.27 17.38 6.65
CA LEU A 181 1.07 16.87 6.38
C LEU A 181 1.06 16.25 4.97
N LEU A 182 1.86 16.79 4.07
CA LEU A 182 1.96 16.36 2.67
C LEU A 182 3.24 15.58 2.37
#